data_271a178c8003d472c167de805f96e6ec
#
_entry.id   271a178c8003d472c167de805f96e6ec
#
_cell.length_a   1.000
_cell.length_b   1.000
_cell.length_c   1.000
_cell.angle_alpha   90.00
_cell.angle_beta   90.00
_cell.angle_gamma   90.00
#
_symmetry.space_group_name_H-M   'P 1'
#
loop_
_entity.id
_entity.type
_entity.pdbx_description
1 polymer ?
#
loop_
_entity_poly.entity_id
_entity_poly.type
_entity_poly.pdbx_seq_one_letter_code
_entity_poly.pdbx_strand_id
1 'polypeptide(L)'
;MQKQDSTVSLFQARLALGFGISLGVAYLLYRLAIAPAQFGIDFEIYRAAAADLQSGQTIYGRSPVGISNLTYRYPVILLAPFSLYLLVSPVTGFAIHVAGTLLVSVLLGLAVARTTESYGLQLSKYDYILICGFIIISPIGAPSLVNGNINHHIAFALGLGLIWTEQGRERRGGIALGLAALPKVFPAAIGIWLVWKRKWCATFAAVFTGIGAVTAGAVLFGLNRTRRFFVEELLPRGTANSVSGGLSPSSLYVTLQRPLSAIFTGASGTVLTVLSLAIVTPVVAYVYLQSKGTIQRLIALLSTLCGILLVIPSYTMYFVLIFYPLIPLLYLLQGWPGRVFTGGVVLMQFTLKLHDAAMLVRLLGLPKWGTETVVASLRAFYTLSTPVLWGTVAVLIAGVWQIHTHPSG
;
A
#
# COMPACT_ATOMS: atom_id res chain seq x y z
N MET A 1 -36.09 9.25 -0.50
CA MET A 1 -35.16 8.16 -0.79
C MET A 1 -33.69 8.57 -0.56
N GLN A 2 -33.21 9.68 -1.13
CA GLN A 2 -31.79 10.08 -1.05
C GLN A 2 -31.21 10.25 0.37
N LYS A 3 -32.01 10.74 1.34
CA LYS A 3 -31.56 10.95 2.73
C LYS A 3 -31.40 9.64 3.54
N GLN A 4 -32.17 8.61 3.19
CA GLN A 4 -32.11 7.29 3.86
C GLN A 4 -30.90 6.48 3.36
N ASP A 5 -30.56 6.59 2.09
CA ASP A 5 -29.39 5.88 1.51
C ASP A 5 -28.06 6.46 2.02
N SER A 6 -27.99 7.79 2.27
CA SER A 6 -26.79 8.43 2.82
C SER A 6 -26.52 8.01 4.27
N THR A 7 -27.56 7.78 5.07
CA THR A 7 -27.40 7.31 6.48
C THR A 7 -26.88 5.88 6.52
N VAL A 8 -27.31 5.01 5.60
CA VAL A 8 -26.86 3.62 5.51
C VAL A 8 -25.38 3.54 5.09
N SER A 9 -24.94 4.35 4.13
CA SER A 9 -23.54 4.36 3.68
C SER A 9 -22.59 4.86 4.79
N LEU A 10 -22.97 5.89 5.55
CA LEU A 10 -22.22 6.38 6.70
C LEU A 10 -22.06 5.31 7.78
N PHE A 11 -23.13 4.58 8.10
CA PHE A 11 -23.08 3.49 9.08
C PHE A 11 -22.15 2.36 8.63
N GLN A 12 -22.24 1.93 7.36
CA GLN A 12 -21.39 0.89 6.79
C GLN A 12 -19.92 1.30 6.80
N ALA A 13 -19.60 2.55 6.44
CA ALA A 13 -18.25 3.08 6.48
C ALA A 13 -17.68 3.04 7.90
N ARG A 14 -18.44 3.52 8.89
CA ARG A 14 -18.04 3.51 10.30
C ARG A 14 -17.79 2.10 10.81
N LEU A 15 -18.65 1.13 10.46
CA LEU A 15 -18.46 -0.27 10.84
C LEU A 15 -17.17 -0.85 10.23
N ALA A 16 -16.92 -0.61 8.95
CA ALA A 16 -15.72 -1.13 8.28
C ALA A 16 -14.44 -0.52 8.88
N LEU A 17 -14.43 0.80 9.12
CA LEU A 17 -13.29 1.48 9.74
C LEU A 17 -13.08 1.02 11.18
N GLY A 18 -14.16 0.95 11.99
CA GLY A 18 -14.10 0.47 13.37
C GLY A 18 -13.63 -0.99 13.46
N PHE A 19 -14.13 -1.85 12.58
CA PHE A 19 -13.69 -3.25 12.49
C PHE A 19 -12.19 -3.33 12.15
N GLY A 20 -11.73 -2.56 11.17
CA GLY A 20 -10.30 -2.50 10.81
C GLY A 20 -9.44 -2.02 11.99
N ILE A 21 -9.87 -1.00 12.73
CA ILE A 21 -9.17 -0.53 13.94
C ILE A 21 -9.10 -1.65 14.99
N SER A 22 -10.22 -2.32 15.26
CA SER A 22 -10.28 -3.40 16.26
C SER A 22 -9.33 -4.55 15.91
N LEU A 23 -9.34 -5.00 14.66
CA LEU A 23 -8.39 -6.02 14.19
C LEU A 23 -6.94 -5.54 14.26
N GLY A 24 -6.69 -4.27 13.97
CA GLY A 24 -5.35 -3.69 14.04
C GLY A 24 -4.84 -3.58 15.48
N VAL A 25 -5.69 -3.25 16.44
CA VAL A 25 -5.36 -3.31 17.88
C VAL A 25 -4.99 -4.76 18.27
N ALA A 26 -5.82 -5.73 17.89
CA ALA A 26 -5.53 -7.14 18.13
C ALA A 26 -4.19 -7.57 17.50
N TYR A 27 -3.90 -7.12 16.27
CA TYR A 27 -2.61 -7.34 15.61
C TYR A 27 -1.43 -6.74 16.40
N LEU A 28 -1.56 -5.50 16.88
CA LEU A 28 -0.51 -4.85 17.68
C LEU A 28 -0.24 -5.59 18.98
N LEU A 29 -1.29 -5.99 19.71
CA LEU A 29 -1.18 -6.78 20.95
C LEU A 29 -0.51 -8.14 20.67
N TYR A 30 -0.93 -8.82 19.61
CA TYR A 30 -0.30 -10.07 19.17
C TYR A 30 1.21 -9.88 18.88
N ARG A 31 1.57 -8.82 18.15
CA ARG A 31 2.97 -8.54 17.80
C ARG A 31 3.82 -8.22 19.04
N LEU A 32 3.27 -7.45 19.98
CA LEU A 32 3.94 -7.16 21.26
C LEU A 32 4.20 -8.42 22.08
N ALA A 33 3.24 -9.35 22.09
CA ALA A 33 3.36 -10.59 22.87
C ALA A 33 4.29 -11.64 22.24
N ILE A 34 4.26 -11.78 20.90
CA ILE A 34 4.91 -12.93 20.22
C ILE A 34 6.22 -12.56 19.53
N ALA A 35 6.35 -11.32 19.04
CA ALA A 35 7.50 -10.94 18.22
C ALA A 35 8.03 -9.52 18.50
N PRO A 36 8.33 -9.19 19.77
CA PRO A 36 8.80 -7.84 20.12
C PRO A 36 10.11 -7.46 19.43
N ALA A 37 10.98 -8.42 19.15
CA ALA A 37 12.26 -8.19 18.44
C ALA A 37 12.08 -7.73 16.97
N GLN A 38 10.89 -7.78 16.41
CA GLN A 38 10.63 -7.30 15.05
C GLN A 38 10.20 -5.83 14.99
N PHE A 39 10.08 -5.17 16.16
CA PHE A 39 9.82 -3.73 16.17
C PHE A 39 11.02 -2.96 15.66
N GLY A 40 10.78 -2.03 14.72
CA GLY A 40 11.82 -1.18 14.15
C GLY A 40 12.75 -1.87 13.15
N ILE A 41 12.42 -3.08 12.66
CA ILE A 41 13.32 -3.82 11.75
C ILE A 41 13.66 -3.05 10.47
N ASP A 42 12.69 -2.38 9.85
CA ASP A 42 12.94 -1.55 8.65
C ASP A 42 13.70 -0.27 9.01
N PHE A 43 13.38 0.34 10.16
CA PHE A 43 14.11 1.49 10.67
C PHE A 43 15.59 1.18 10.89
N GLU A 44 15.91 0.02 11.48
CA GLU A 44 17.30 -0.39 11.71
C GLU A 44 18.05 -0.62 10.38
N ILE A 45 17.39 -1.14 9.36
CA ILE A 45 17.98 -1.25 8.01
C ILE A 45 18.35 0.15 7.46
N TYR A 46 17.48 1.15 7.64
CA TYR A 46 17.75 2.51 7.16
C TYR A 46 18.88 3.15 7.95
N ARG A 47 18.89 2.94 9.28
CA ARG A 47 19.92 3.47 10.17
C ARG A 47 21.29 2.83 9.90
N ALA A 48 21.34 1.51 9.72
CA ALA A 48 22.58 0.81 9.40
C ALA A 48 23.13 1.24 8.04
N ALA A 49 22.28 1.37 7.01
CA ALA A 49 22.70 1.86 5.70
C ALA A 49 23.21 3.31 5.75
N ALA A 50 22.64 4.17 6.61
CA ALA A 50 23.14 5.52 6.83
C ALA A 50 24.52 5.50 7.52
N ALA A 51 24.76 4.61 8.47
CA ALA A 51 26.08 4.42 9.11
C ALA A 51 27.12 3.87 8.10
N ASP A 52 26.73 2.91 7.26
CA ASP A 52 27.59 2.39 6.19
C ASP A 52 27.97 3.51 5.19
N LEU A 53 27.01 4.40 4.85
CA LEU A 53 27.26 5.57 4.00
C LEU A 53 28.30 6.51 4.62
N GLN A 54 28.19 6.82 5.91
CA GLN A 54 29.12 7.73 6.62
C GLN A 54 30.52 7.13 6.74
N SER A 55 30.61 5.81 6.97
CA SER A 55 31.90 5.10 7.04
C SER A 55 32.51 4.75 5.68
N GLY A 56 31.90 5.20 4.58
CA GLY A 56 32.38 4.92 3.22
C GLY A 56 32.16 3.50 2.75
N GLN A 57 31.40 2.69 3.48
CA GLN A 57 31.13 1.30 3.16
C GLN A 57 30.05 1.14 2.09
N THR A 58 29.86 -0.11 1.64
CA THR A 58 28.83 -0.51 0.68
C THR A 58 27.46 -0.51 1.36
N ILE A 59 26.51 0.24 0.83
CA ILE A 59 25.14 0.41 1.37
C ILE A 59 24.13 -0.61 0.80
N TYR A 60 24.40 -1.19 -0.38
CA TYR A 60 23.51 -2.17 -1.02
C TYR A 60 24.02 -3.60 -0.82
N GLY A 61 23.07 -4.57 -0.76
CA GLY A 61 23.38 -5.98 -0.61
C GLY A 61 23.88 -6.40 0.78
N ARG A 62 23.90 -5.47 1.77
CA ARG A 62 24.35 -5.72 3.13
C ARG A 62 23.18 -5.70 4.10
N SER A 63 23.10 -6.75 4.94
CA SER A 63 22.14 -6.82 6.04
C SER A 63 22.75 -6.30 7.33
N PRO A 64 21.98 -5.59 8.17
CA PRO A 64 22.44 -5.21 9.52
C PRO A 64 22.79 -6.44 10.38
N VAL A 65 23.60 -6.24 11.39
CA VAL A 65 23.95 -7.29 12.35
C VAL A 65 22.67 -7.80 13.06
N GLY A 66 22.48 -9.10 13.10
CA GLY A 66 21.30 -9.73 13.70
C GLY A 66 20.04 -9.76 12.79
N ILE A 67 20.09 -9.17 11.60
CA ILE A 67 18.99 -9.17 10.64
C ILE A 67 19.48 -9.86 9.37
N SER A 68 18.97 -11.06 9.08
CA SER A 68 19.35 -11.80 7.87
C SER A 68 18.40 -11.50 6.70
N ASN A 69 18.96 -11.46 5.49
CA ASN A 69 18.22 -11.35 4.21
C ASN A 69 17.39 -10.07 4.01
N LEU A 70 17.58 -9.04 4.84
CA LEU A 70 16.95 -7.74 4.67
C LEU A 70 18.02 -6.67 4.44
N THR A 71 17.93 -5.99 3.31
CA THR A 71 18.92 -5.00 2.86
C THR A 71 18.26 -3.66 2.54
N TYR A 72 19.04 -2.58 2.58
CA TYR A 72 18.59 -1.27 2.12
C TYR A 72 18.31 -1.30 0.61
N ARG A 73 17.18 -0.73 0.21
CA ARG A 73 16.67 -0.91 -1.16
C ARG A 73 16.12 0.37 -1.79
N TYR A 74 16.49 1.53 -1.32
CA TYR A 74 16.03 2.81 -1.85
C TYR A 74 17.17 3.61 -2.47
N PRO A 75 16.88 4.66 -3.26
CA PRO A 75 17.91 5.59 -3.75
C PRO A 75 18.73 6.16 -2.62
N VAL A 76 20.03 6.35 -2.86
CA VAL A 76 20.99 6.84 -1.83
C VAL A 76 20.60 8.17 -1.23
N ILE A 77 19.94 9.06 -1.97
CA ILE A 77 19.49 10.37 -1.48
C ILE A 77 18.56 10.26 -0.27
N LEU A 78 17.81 9.18 -0.13
CA LEU A 78 16.92 8.96 1.00
C LEU A 78 17.66 8.64 2.30
N LEU A 79 18.96 8.36 2.25
CA LEU A 79 19.77 8.20 3.45
C LEU A 79 20.10 9.55 4.12
N ALA A 80 19.98 10.67 3.40
CA ALA A 80 20.23 11.99 3.99
C ALA A 80 19.37 12.25 5.25
N PRO A 81 18.03 12.13 5.24
CA PRO A 81 17.24 12.25 6.45
C PRO A 81 17.49 11.14 7.46
N PHE A 82 17.80 9.91 7.05
CA PHE A 82 18.09 8.82 7.98
C PHE A 82 19.42 8.99 8.71
N SER A 83 20.39 9.72 8.14
CA SER A 83 21.64 10.04 8.80
C SER A 83 21.45 10.88 10.07
N LEU A 84 20.36 11.64 10.18
CA LEU A 84 20.04 12.39 11.39
C LEU A 84 19.75 11.48 12.60
N TYR A 85 19.25 10.26 12.36
CA TYR A 85 19.01 9.30 13.43
C TYR A 85 20.29 8.70 14.03
N LEU A 86 21.44 8.89 13.39
CA LEU A 86 22.74 8.49 13.95
C LEU A 86 23.22 9.41 15.08
N LEU A 87 22.62 10.62 15.20
CA LEU A 87 22.93 11.59 16.25
C LEU A 87 22.31 11.21 17.61
N VAL A 88 21.43 10.23 17.64
CA VAL A 88 20.72 9.79 18.85
C VAL A 88 20.80 8.27 19.02
N SER A 89 20.43 7.77 20.20
CA SER A 89 20.37 6.32 20.42
C SER A 89 19.39 5.63 19.46
N PRO A 90 19.55 4.33 19.13
CA PRO A 90 18.64 3.60 18.26
C PRO A 90 17.18 3.68 18.72
N VAL A 91 16.94 3.55 20.03
CA VAL A 91 15.60 3.60 20.63
C VAL A 91 15.00 5.00 20.49
N THR A 92 15.76 6.05 20.76
CA THR A 92 15.32 7.44 20.59
C THR A 92 15.05 7.75 19.12
N GLY A 93 15.92 7.31 18.22
CA GLY A 93 15.74 7.47 16.78
C GLY A 93 14.47 6.78 16.27
N PHE A 94 14.20 5.56 16.73
CA PHE A 94 12.97 4.84 16.40
C PHE A 94 11.73 5.55 16.94
N ALA A 95 11.76 6.04 18.18
CA ALA A 95 10.66 6.79 18.77
C ALA A 95 10.34 8.07 17.97
N ILE A 96 11.37 8.83 17.55
CA ILE A 96 11.22 10.01 16.68
C ILE A 96 10.61 9.61 15.33
N HIS A 97 11.09 8.51 14.73
CA HIS A 97 10.54 8.00 13.46
C HIS A 97 9.07 7.62 13.58
N VAL A 98 8.69 6.91 14.65
CA VAL A 98 7.29 6.55 14.95
C VAL A 98 6.44 7.80 15.14
N ALA A 99 6.91 8.80 15.91
CA ALA A 99 6.20 10.07 16.10
C ALA A 99 5.98 10.80 14.77
N GLY A 100 7.00 10.86 13.91
CA GLY A 100 6.88 11.38 12.53
C GLY A 100 5.88 10.62 11.69
N THR A 101 5.88 9.29 11.77
CA THR A 101 4.93 8.42 11.06
C THR A 101 3.49 8.66 11.54
N LEU A 102 3.27 8.78 12.85
CA LEU A 102 1.95 9.12 13.42
C LEU A 102 1.48 10.49 12.94
N LEU A 103 2.37 11.49 12.96
CA LEU A 103 2.04 12.84 12.49
C LEU A 103 1.58 12.84 11.03
N VAL A 104 2.35 12.25 10.12
CA VAL A 104 1.98 12.22 8.69
C VAL A 104 0.71 11.39 8.45
N SER A 105 0.46 10.35 9.25
CA SER A 105 -0.76 9.55 9.17
C SER A 105 -2.01 10.34 9.61
N VAL A 106 -1.90 11.10 10.71
CA VAL A 106 -2.97 12.00 11.14
C VAL A 106 -3.22 13.08 10.11
N LEU A 107 -2.17 13.72 9.60
CA LEU A 107 -2.30 14.75 8.55
C LEU A 107 -2.95 14.21 7.28
N LEU A 108 -2.60 12.98 6.86
CA LEU A 108 -3.28 12.29 5.76
C LEU A 108 -4.76 12.05 6.09
N GLY A 109 -5.06 11.55 7.28
CA GLY A 109 -6.42 11.29 7.73
C GLY A 109 -7.29 12.56 7.71
N LEU A 110 -6.77 13.66 8.23
CA LEU A 110 -7.44 14.97 8.19
C LEU A 110 -7.64 15.47 6.75
N ALA A 111 -6.65 15.29 5.88
CA ALA A 111 -6.76 15.68 4.48
C ALA A 111 -7.81 14.85 3.74
N VAL A 112 -7.83 13.52 3.97
CA VAL A 112 -8.82 12.61 3.41
C VAL A 112 -10.24 12.94 3.91
N ALA A 113 -10.41 13.17 5.21
CA ALA A 113 -11.72 13.54 5.79
C ALA A 113 -12.26 14.85 5.18
N ARG A 114 -11.45 15.91 5.14
CA ARG A 114 -11.84 17.19 4.53
C ARG A 114 -12.16 17.07 3.05
N THR A 115 -11.40 16.25 2.32
CA THR A 115 -11.68 15.97 0.91
C THR A 115 -13.00 15.22 0.75
N THR A 116 -13.28 14.26 1.64
CA THR A 116 -14.57 13.54 1.65
C THR A 116 -15.73 14.48 1.91
N GLU A 117 -15.58 15.46 2.82
CA GLU A 117 -16.59 16.51 3.04
C GLU A 117 -16.79 17.41 1.82
N SER A 118 -15.72 17.72 1.08
CA SER A 118 -15.81 18.53 -0.15
C SER A 118 -16.67 17.89 -1.25
N TYR A 119 -16.96 16.60 -1.12
CA TYR A 119 -17.89 15.87 -1.99
C TYR A 119 -19.36 15.92 -1.51
N GLY A 120 -19.67 16.80 -0.56
CA GLY A 120 -21.03 17.06 -0.10
C GLY A 120 -21.48 16.23 1.12
N LEU A 121 -20.56 15.51 1.76
CA LEU A 121 -20.83 14.78 3.00
C LEU A 121 -20.54 15.65 4.23
N GLN A 122 -21.31 15.44 5.30
CA GLN A 122 -21.02 16.01 6.62
C GLN A 122 -20.47 14.92 7.52
N LEU A 123 -19.17 15.00 7.83
CA LEU A 123 -18.52 14.08 8.73
C LEU A 123 -18.58 14.57 10.17
N SER A 124 -18.87 13.67 11.10
CA SER A 124 -18.82 13.93 12.53
C SER A 124 -17.39 13.83 13.07
N LYS A 125 -17.14 14.31 14.29
CA LYS A 125 -15.85 14.13 14.97
C LYS A 125 -15.44 12.66 15.07
N TYR A 126 -16.40 11.76 15.21
CA TYR A 126 -16.14 10.30 15.23
C TYR A 126 -15.60 9.80 13.89
N ASP A 127 -16.09 10.33 12.77
CA ASP A 127 -15.60 9.94 11.45
C ASP A 127 -14.12 10.34 11.27
N TYR A 128 -13.73 11.52 11.73
CA TYR A 128 -12.34 11.96 11.73
C TYR A 128 -11.43 11.02 12.56
N ILE A 129 -11.90 10.63 13.76
CA ILE A 129 -11.17 9.68 14.63
C ILE A 129 -11.07 8.32 13.96
N LEU A 130 -12.15 7.81 13.36
CA LEU A 130 -12.16 6.53 12.67
C LEU A 130 -11.25 6.54 11.45
N ILE A 131 -11.27 7.60 10.65
CA ILE A 131 -10.38 7.72 9.46
C ILE A 131 -8.91 7.75 9.88
N CYS A 132 -8.55 8.61 10.84
CA CYS A 132 -7.16 8.68 11.32
C CYS A 132 -6.72 7.36 11.98
N GLY A 133 -7.56 6.79 12.85
CA GLY A 133 -7.31 5.52 13.52
C GLY A 133 -7.14 4.37 12.54
N PHE A 134 -7.98 4.28 11.51
CA PHE A 134 -7.89 3.26 10.49
C PHE A 134 -6.58 3.35 9.68
N ILE A 135 -6.18 4.56 9.29
CA ILE A 135 -4.91 4.78 8.58
C ILE A 135 -3.72 4.30 9.43
N ILE A 136 -3.73 4.57 10.74
CA ILE A 136 -2.62 4.26 11.64
C ILE A 136 -2.61 2.80 12.04
N ILE A 137 -3.75 2.28 12.52
CA ILE A 137 -3.81 1.06 13.33
C ILE A 137 -4.38 -0.13 12.55
N SER A 138 -5.12 0.07 11.44
CA SER A 138 -5.66 -1.08 10.69
C SER A 138 -4.59 -2.14 10.37
N PRO A 139 -4.95 -3.42 10.16
CA PRO A 139 -3.99 -4.47 9.79
C PRO A 139 -3.15 -4.18 8.55
N ILE A 140 -3.58 -3.22 7.73
CA ILE A 140 -2.82 -2.70 6.59
C ILE A 140 -1.83 -1.61 7.03
N GLY A 141 -2.24 -0.71 7.93
CA GLY A 141 -1.42 0.42 8.41
C GLY A 141 -0.40 0.02 9.47
N ALA A 142 -0.83 -0.69 10.50
CA ALA A 142 -0.04 -1.06 11.68
C ALA A 142 1.32 -1.73 11.36
N PRO A 143 1.45 -2.63 10.37
CA PRO A 143 2.74 -3.26 10.07
C PRO A 143 3.84 -2.26 9.69
N SER A 144 3.49 -1.18 8.96
CA SER A 144 4.46 -0.14 8.62
C SER A 144 4.93 0.65 9.84
N LEU A 145 4.02 0.90 10.80
CA LEU A 145 4.35 1.58 12.06
C LEU A 145 5.26 0.69 12.93
N VAL A 146 4.88 -0.58 13.12
CA VAL A 146 5.65 -1.55 13.92
C VAL A 146 7.06 -1.76 13.36
N ASN A 147 7.18 -1.93 12.06
CA ASN A 147 8.48 -2.18 11.43
C ASN A 147 9.32 -0.90 11.26
N GLY A 148 8.74 0.30 11.47
CA GLY A 148 9.41 1.57 11.17
C GLY A 148 9.57 1.80 9.66
N ASN A 149 8.61 1.34 8.84
CA ASN A 149 8.65 1.51 7.39
C ASN A 149 8.08 2.88 6.97
N ILE A 150 8.59 3.43 5.88
CA ILE A 150 8.20 4.77 5.37
C ILE A 150 6.90 4.78 4.55
N ASN A 151 6.12 3.69 4.51
CA ASN A 151 4.92 3.63 3.66
C ASN A 151 3.89 4.72 3.96
N HIS A 152 3.71 5.13 5.24
CA HIS A 152 2.81 6.22 5.61
C HIS A 152 3.29 7.56 5.06
N HIS A 153 4.61 7.81 5.03
CA HIS A 153 5.19 9.01 4.42
C HIS A 153 4.94 9.02 2.90
N ILE A 154 5.08 7.87 2.24
CA ILE A 154 4.76 7.71 0.83
C ILE A 154 3.25 7.92 0.59
N ALA A 155 2.39 7.32 1.40
CA ALA A 155 0.93 7.48 1.31
C ALA A 155 0.50 8.94 1.54
N PHE A 156 1.13 9.63 2.48
CA PHE A 156 0.89 11.05 2.73
C PHE A 156 1.28 11.91 1.52
N ALA A 157 2.49 11.73 0.99
CA ALA A 157 2.93 12.45 -0.20
C ALA A 157 2.05 12.15 -1.43
N LEU A 158 1.68 10.87 -1.63
CA LEU A 158 0.79 10.44 -2.70
C LEU A 158 -0.61 11.05 -2.55
N GLY A 159 -1.22 10.96 -1.36
CA GLY A 159 -2.55 11.48 -1.08
C GLY A 159 -2.61 12.99 -1.24
N LEU A 160 -1.67 13.74 -0.66
CA LEU A 160 -1.59 15.19 -0.84
C LEU A 160 -1.34 15.56 -2.31
N GLY A 161 -0.46 14.82 -2.98
CA GLY A 161 -0.17 15.05 -4.40
C GLY A 161 -1.42 14.94 -5.26
N LEU A 162 -2.24 13.93 -5.02
CA LEU A 162 -3.52 13.73 -5.70
C LEU A 162 -4.53 14.83 -5.34
N ILE A 163 -4.71 15.14 -4.05
CA ILE A 163 -5.61 16.20 -3.58
C ILE A 163 -5.23 17.54 -4.20
N TRP A 164 -3.96 17.94 -4.16
CA TRP A 164 -3.52 19.22 -4.73
C TRP A 164 -3.68 19.28 -6.25
N THR A 165 -3.45 18.17 -6.95
CA THR A 165 -3.64 18.09 -8.39
C THR A 165 -5.13 18.23 -8.74
N GLU A 166 -6.03 17.61 -8.00
CA GLU A 166 -7.49 17.74 -8.14
C GLU A 166 -7.97 19.18 -7.86
N GLN A 167 -7.34 19.86 -6.89
CA GLN A 167 -7.61 21.25 -6.54
C GLN A 167 -6.99 22.29 -7.52
N GLY A 168 -6.38 21.83 -8.62
CA GLY A 168 -5.73 22.71 -9.60
C GLY A 168 -4.33 23.20 -9.20
N ARG A 169 -3.79 22.77 -8.05
CA ARG A 169 -2.43 23.08 -7.59
C ARG A 169 -1.41 22.09 -8.19
N GLU A 170 -1.42 21.96 -9.51
CA GLU A 170 -0.73 20.89 -10.23
C GLU A 170 0.77 20.82 -9.93
N ARG A 171 1.47 21.96 -9.88
CA ARG A 171 2.92 21.97 -9.60
C ARG A 171 3.25 21.37 -8.23
N ARG A 172 2.51 21.77 -7.18
CA ARG A 172 2.69 21.21 -5.82
C ARG A 172 2.31 19.74 -5.78
N GLY A 173 1.20 19.39 -6.44
CA GLY A 173 0.76 18.01 -6.57
C GLY A 173 1.81 17.14 -7.24
N GLY A 174 2.37 17.60 -8.37
CA GLY A 174 3.42 16.88 -9.09
C GLY A 174 4.69 16.66 -8.26
N ILE A 175 5.16 17.69 -7.53
CA ILE A 175 6.30 17.56 -6.62
C ILE A 175 6.04 16.46 -5.58
N ALA A 176 4.88 16.49 -4.92
CA ALA A 176 4.52 15.49 -3.91
C ALA A 176 4.44 14.07 -4.51
N LEU A 177 3.87 13.92 -5.71
CA LEU A 177 3.80 12.63 -6.44
C LEU A 177 5.20 12.12 -6.84
N GLY A 178 6.09 13.00 -7.27
CA GLY A 178 7.50 12.66 -7.55
C GLY A 178 8.22 12.18 -6.30
N LEU A 179 8.03 12.85 -5.16
CA LEU A 179 8.58 12.41 -3.87
C LEU A 179 7.99 11.07 -3.42
N ALA A 180 6.70 10.81 -3.65
CA ALA A 180 6.06 9.53 -3.34
C ALA A 180 6.63 8.37 -4.16
N ALA A 181 6.98 8.63 -5.43
CA ALA A 181 7.55 7.63 -6.34
C ALA A 181 9.05 7.35 -6.09
N LEU A 182 9.75 8.25 -5.41
CA LEU A 182 11.20 8.14 -5.22
C LEU A 182 11.62 6.90 -4.40
N PRO A 183 11.02 6.59 -3.23
CA PRO A 183 11.39 5.40 -2.47
C PRO A 183 10.96 4.11 -3.15
N LYS A 184 9.81 4.13 -3.79
CA LYS A 184 9.20 2.96 -4.44
C LYS A 184 8.65 3.38 -5.79
N VAL A 185 9.17 2.81 -6.85
CA VAL A 185 8.85 3.25 -8.22
C VAL A 185 7.39 2.99 -8.60
N PHE A 186 6.75 1.97 -8.02
CA PHE A 186 5.38 1.59 -8.43
C PHE A 186 4.29 2.67 -8.20
N PRO A 187 4.36 3.61 -7.22
CA PRO A 187 3.44 4.74 -7.16
C PRO A 187 3.49 5.64 -8.39
N ALA A 188 4.59 5.59 -9.19
CA ALA A 188 4.66 6.33 -10.44
C ALA A 188 3.61 5.87 -11.48
N ALA A 189 2.97 4.70 -11.30
CA ALA A 189 1.84 4.27 -12.12
C ALA A 189 0.70 5.30 -12.15
N ILE A 190 0.58 6.14 -11.11
CA ILE A 190 -0.38 7.25 -11.10
C ILE A 190 -0.10 8.29 -12.20
N GLY A 191 1.10 8.29 -12.77
CA GLY A 191 1.45 9.08 -13.95
C GLY A 191 0.54 8.81 -15.15
N ILE A 192 0.01 7.58 -15.28
CA ILE A 192 -0.96 7.22 -16.32
C ILE A 192 -2.21 8.10 -16.17
N TRP A 193 -2.69 8.27 -14.93
CA TRP A 193 -3.83 9.13 -14.63
C TRP A 193 -3.53 10.60 -14.93
N LEU A 194 -2.34 11.10 -14.57
CA LEU A 194 -1.93 12.48 -14.85
C LEU A 194 -1.95 12.77 -16.37
N VAL A 195 -1.35 11.86 -17.16
CA VAL A 195 -1.31 11.99 -18.63
C VAL A 195 -2.72 11.89 -19.22
N TRP A 196 -3.53 10.94 -18.76
CA TRP A 196 -4.93 10.80 -19.21
C TRP A 196 -5.75 12.05 -18.95
N LYS A 197 -5.62 12.66 -17.78
CA LYS A 197 -6.30 13.90 -17.41
C LYS A 197 -5.61 15.17 -17.96
N ARG A 198 -4.56 15.02 -18.78
CA ARG A 198 -3.76 16.11 -19.34
C ARG A 198 -3.22 17.08 -18.29
N LYS A 199 -2.87 16.54 -17.11
CA LYS A 199 -2.29 17.30 -15.99
C LYS A 199 -0.78 17.49 -16.23
N TRP A 200 -0.43 18.17 -17.32
CA TRP A 200 0.95 18.27 -17.80
C TRP A 200 1.88 18.95 -16.80
N CYS A 201 1.40 20.02 -16.14
CA CYS A 201 2.21 20.71 -15.13
C CYS A 201 2.56 19.78 -13.96
N ALA A 202 1.61 18.95 -13.49
CA ALA A 202 1.86 17.95 -12.46
C ALA A 202 2.79 16.85 -12.96
N THR A 203 2.60 16.38 -14.20
CA THR A 203 3.45 15.35 -14.82
C THR A 203 4.90 15.80 -14.89
N PHE A 204 5.16 16.98 -15.46
CA PHE A 204 6.52 17.52 -15.55
C PHE A 204 7.13 17.78 -14.16
N ALA A 205 6.34 18.35 -13.24
CA ALA A 205 6.81 18.57 -11.87
C ALA A 205 7.21 17.27 -11.18
N ALA A 206 6.44 16.18 -11.35
CA ALA A 206 6.77 14.86 -10.80
C ALA A 206 8.06 14.28 -11.41
N VAL A 207 8.18 14.33 -12.73
CA VAL A 207 9.36 13.85 -13.46
C VAL A 207 10.62 14.63 -13.05
N PHE A 208 10.55 15.96 -13.04
CA PHE A 208 11.70 16.81 -12.64
C PHE A 208 12.07 16.61 -11.16
N THR A 209 11.09 16.38 -10.28
CA THR A 209 11.35 16.05 -8.88
C THR A 209 12.10 14.72 -8.76
N GLY A 210 11.65 13.69 -9.46
CA GLY A 210 12.32 12.38 -9.47
C GLY A 210 13.74 12.45 -10.03
N ILE A 211 13.91 13.05 -11.21
CA ILE A 211 15.24 13.24 -11.85
C ILE A 211 16.13 14.10 -10.96
N GLY A 212 15.62 15.23 -10.44
CA GLY A 212 16.38 16.13 -9.58
C GLY A 212 16.87 15.44 -8.31
N ALA A 213 16.02 14.62 -7.68
CA ALA A 213 16.40 13.85 -6.49
C ALA A 213 17.48 12.80 -6.79
N VAL A 214 17.36 12.08 -7.92
CA VAL A 214 18.38 11.10 -8.35
C VAL A 214 19.69 11.80 -8.66
N THR A 215 19.64 12.93 -9.38
CA THR A 215 20.81 13.75 -9.71
C THR A 215 21.47 14.29 -8.45
N ALA A 216 20.69 14.82 -7.49
CA ALA A 216 21.21 15.27 -6.20
C ALA A 216 21.90 14.10 -5.44
N GLY A 217 21.32 12.91 -5.48
CA GLY A 217 21.93 11.71 -4.93
C GLY A 217 23.29 11.37 -5.58
N ALA A 218 23.39 11.51 -6.91
CA ALA A 218 24.63 11.28 -7.64
C ALA A 218 25.70 12.30 -7.31
N VAL A 219 25.32 13.58 -7.19
CA VAL A 219 26.25 14.69 -6.85
C VAL A 219 26.71 14.59 -5.41
N LEU A 220 25.80 14.39 -4.46
CA LEU A 220 26.12 14.42 -3.01
C LEU A 220 26.80 13.13 -2.51
N PHE A 221 26.42 11.98 -3.05
CA PHE A 221 26.85 10.67 -2.55
C PHE A 221 27.65 9.84 -3.55
N GLY A 222 27.84 10.36 -4.76
CA GLY A 222 28.64 9.76 -5.82
C GLY A 222 27.83 8.97 -6.83
N LEU A 223 28.22 9.10 -8.10
CA LEU A 223 27.57 8.46 -9.25
C LEU A 223 27.56 6.92 -9.13
N ASN A 224 28.63 6.33 -8.61
CA ASN A 224 28.73 4.86 -8.47
C ASN A 224 27.65 4.28 -7.55
N ARG A 225 27.36 4.91 -6.41
CA ARG A 225 26.30 4.47 -5.50
C ARG A 225 24.91 4.61 -6.13
N THR A 226 24.69 5.70 -6.86
CA THR A 226 23.44 5.90 -7.61
C THR A 226 23.28 4.84 -8.72
N ARG A 227 24.33 4.55 -9.50
CA ARG A 227 24.34 3.48 -10.51
C ARG A 227 24.02 2.12 -9.89
N ARG A 228 24.65 1.79 -8.75
CA ARG A 228 24.41 0.52 -8.03
C ARG A 228 22.96 0.36 -7.62
N PHE A 229 22.30 1.42 -7.18
CA PHE A 229 20.86 1.37 -6.91
C PHE A 229 20.07 0.87 -8.14
N PHE A 230 20.34 1.40 -9.33
CA PHE A 230 19.63 0.99 -10.53
C PHE A 230 19.96 -0.45 -10.94
N VAL A 231 21.25 -0.79 -10.95
CA VAL A 231 21.74 -2.07 -11.50
C VAL A 231 21.54 -3.23 -10.50
N GLU A 232 21.79 -3.02 -9.21
CA GLU A 232 21.78 -4.08 -8.20
C GLU A 232 20.44 -4.20 -7.47
N GLU A 233 19.68 -3.09 -7.35
CA GLU A 233 18.45 -3.10 -6.57
C GLU A 233 17.18 -2.92 -7.41
N LEU A 234 17.13 -2.01 -8.36
CA LEU A 234 15.91 -1.71 -9.10
C LEU A 234 15.67 -2.69 -10.26
N LEU A 235 16.65 -2.84 -11.18
CA LEU A 235 16.51 -3.69 -12.37
C LEU A 235 16.31 -5.17 -12.02
N PRO A 236 17.05 -5.79 -11.08
CA PRO A 236 16.85 -7.21 -10.76
C PRO A 236 15.46 -7.52 -10.21
N ARG A 237 14.79 -6.57 -9.55
CA ARG A 237 13.42 -6.78 -9.05
C ARG A 237 12.40 -6.91 -10.16
N GLY A 238 12.60 -6.20 -11.27
CA GLY A 238 11.74 -6.33 -12.45
C GLY A 238 11.90 -7.67 -13.15
N THR A 239 13.07 -8.32 -12.98
CA THR A 239 13.44 -9.59 -13.63
C THR A 239 13.51 -10.77 -12.66
N ALA A 240 13.45 -10.51 -11.32
CA ALA A 240 13.60 -11.56 -10.32
C ALA A 240 12.48 -12.59 -10.43
N ASN A 241 12.88 -13.83 -10.63
CA ASN A 241 12.01 -15.02 -10.70
C ASN A 241 11.45 -15.41 -9.32
N SER A 242 11.12 -14.43 -8.47
CA SER A 242 10.60 -14.67 -7.13
C SER A 242 9.29 -15.46 -7.09
N VAL A 243 8.67 -15.67 -8.26
CA VAL A 243 7.39 -16.37 -8.44
C VAL A 243 7.56 -17.59 -9.35
N SER A 244 8.74 -17.82 -9.94
CA SER A 244 8.98 -19.00 -10.79
C SER A 244 8.83 -20.29 -9.97
N GLY A 245 8.05 -21.23 -10.48
CA GLY A 245 7.72 -22.48 -9.78
C GLY A 245 6.55 -22.36 -8.79
N GLY A 246 5.85 -21.21 -8.76
CA GLY A 246 4.70 -20.96 -7.90
C GLY A 246 5.05 -20.23 -6.61
N LEU A 247 4.06 -19.50 -6.08
CA LEU A 247 4.18 -18.86 -4.77
C LEU A 247 3.85 -19.85 -3.66
N SER A 248 4.76 -20.02 -2.71
CA SER A 248 4.48 -20.78 -1.49
C SER A 248 3.21 -20.25 -0.81
N PRO A 249 2.36 -21.12 -0.23
CA PRO A 249 1.24 -20.69 0.60
C PRO A 249 1.64 -19.78 1.76
N SER A 250 2.89 -19.90 2.23
CA SER A 250 3.46 -19.04 3.29
C SER A 250 3.97 -17.70 2.79
N SER A 251 3.98 -17.46 1.48
CA SER A 251 4.39 -16.18 0.91
C SER A 251 3.44 -15.04 1.31
N LEU A 252 4.01 -13.87 1.60
CA LEU A 252 3.27 -12.70 2.05
C LEU A 252 2.76 -11.82 0.90
N TYR A 253 3.00 -12.21 -0.34
CA TYR A 253 2.64 -11.40 -1.50
C TYR A 253 1.15 -11.46 -1.82
N VAL A 254 0.59 -10.28 -2.02
CA VAL A 254 -0.75 -10.05 -2.58
C VAL A 254 -0.57 -9.69 -4.05
N THR A 255 -0.89 -10.60 -4.95
CA THR A 255 -0.68 -10.41 -6.39
C THR A 255 -1.51 -11.41 -7.20
N LEU A 256 -1.91 -11.03 -8.41
CA LEU A 256 -2.55 -11.94 -9.38
C LEU A 256 -1.57 -13.03 -9.89
N GLN A 257 -0.27 -12.82 -9.75
CA GLN A 257 0.71 -13.85 -10.08
C GLN A 257 0.53 -15.12 -9.22
N ARG A 258 -0.12 -15.02 -8.05
CA ARG A 258 -0.36 -16.17 -7.16
C ARG A 258 -1.27 -17.20 -7.81
N PRO A 259 -2.55 -16.93 -8.16
CA PRO A 259 -3.40 -17.88 -8.87
C PRO A 259 -2.82 -18.24 -10.24
N LEU A 260 -2.22 -17.29 -10.96
CA LEU A 260 -1.63 -17.56 -12.27
C LEU A 260 -0.47 -18.55 -12.18
N SER A 261 0.39 -18.48 -11.18
CA SER A 261 1.49 -19.42 -10.98
C SER A 261 1.02 -20.83 -10.59
N ALA A 262 -0.15 -20.94 -9.98
CA ALA A 262 -0.76 -22.24 -9.70
C ALA A 262 -1.38 -22.90 -10.95
N ILE A 263 -1.88 -22.07 -11.89
CA ILE A 263 -2.44 -22.53 -13.17
C ILE A 263 -1.31 -22.81 -14.18
N PHE A 264 -0.34 -21.90 -14.26
CA PHE A 264 0.78 -21.95 -15.22
C PHE A 264 2.08 -22.28 -14.49
N THR A 265 2.20 -23.49 -13.98
CA THR A 265 3.28 -23.95 -13.07
C THR A 265 4.70 -23.84 -13.63
N GLY A 266 4.86 -23.79 -14.96
CA GLY A 266 6.15 -23.61 -15.63
C GLY A 266 6.44 -22.17 -16.07
N ALA A 267 5.56 -21.20 -15.81
CA ALA A 267 5.71 -19.84 -16.30
C ALA A 267 6.79 -19.07 -15.52
N SER A 268 7.59 -18.30 -16.25
CA SER A 268 8.53 -17.36 -15.61
C SER A 268 7.81 -16.18 -14.94
N GLY A 269 8.45 -15.52 -13.98
CA GLY A 269 7.90 -14.33 -13.32
C GLY A 269 7.54 -13.22 -14.32
N THR A 270 8.29 -13.08 -15.42
CA THR A 270 7.98 -12.13 -16.48
C THR A 270 6.67 -12.48 -17.18
N VAL A 271 6.46 -13.75 -17.54
CA VAL A 271 5.19 -14.21 -18.15
C VAL A 271 4.02 -13.97 -17.22
N LEU A 272 4.15 -14.30 -15.93
CA LEU A 272 3.11 -14.05 -14.92
C LEU A 272 2.80 -12.56 -14.75
N THR A 273 3.83 -11.69 -14.83
CA THR A 273 3.64 -10.23 -14.81
C THR A 273 2.86 -9.75 -16.03
N VAL A 274 3.20 -10.24 -17.24
CA VAL A 274 2.50 -9.88 -18.48
C VAL A 274 1.05 -10.37 -18.44
N LEU A 275 0.79 -11.59 -17.96
CA LEU A 275 -0.57 -12.10 -17.78
C LEU A 275 -1.37 -11.28 -16.77
N SER A 276 -0.75 -10.89 -15.65
CA SER A 276 -1.38 -10.01 -14.66
C SER A 276 -1.72 -8.64 -15.25
N LEU A 277 -0.83 -8.06 -16.05
CA LEU A 277 -1.09 -6.82 -16.79
C LEU A 277 -2.24 -6.98 -17.79
N ALA A 278 -2.28 -8.10 -18.53
CA ALA A 278 -3.35 -8.38 -19.49
C ALA A 278 -4.74 -8.47 -18.83
N ILE A 279 -4.80 -8.91 -17.57
CA ILE A 279 -6.06 -8.96 -16.78
C ILE A 279 -6.43 -7.57 -16.24
N VAL A 280 -5.46 -6.83 -15.71
CA VAL A 280 -5.71 -5.54 -15.03
C VAL A 280 -5.95 -4.41 -16.02
N THR A 281 -5.21 -4.37 -17.12
CA THR A 281 -5.24 -3.25 -18.09
C THR A 281 -6.64 -2.99 -18.66
N PRO A 282 -7.42 -4.00 -19.11
CA PRO A 282 -8.78 -3.76 -19.61
C PRO A 282 -9.71 -3.14 -18.55
N VAL A 283 -9.58 -3.58 -17.29
CA VAL A 283 -10.39 -3.05 -16.17
C VAL A 283 -10.07 -1.56 -15.94
N VAL A 284 -8.78 -1.24 -15.84
CA VAL A 284 -8.33 0.14 -15.64
C VAL A 284 -8.73 1.01 -16.84
N ALA A 285 -8.51 0.52 -18.07
CA ALA A 285 -8.89 1.24 -19.29
C ALA A 285 -10.39 1.52 -19.36
N TYR A 286 -11.24 0.54 -19.07
CA TYR A 286 -12.69 0.73 -19.00
C TYR A 286 -13.07 1.83 -18.01
N VAL A 287 -12.52 1.76 -16.78
CA VAL A 287 -12.77 2.77 -15.74
C VAL A 287 -12.34 4.17 -16.20
N TYR A 288 -11.20 4.28 -16.87
CA TYR A 288 -10.70 5.56 -17.39
C TYR A 288 -11.59 6.15 -18.47
N LEU A 289 -12.05 5.33 -19.42
CA LEU A 289 -12.96 5.77 -20.50
C LEU A 289 -14.28 6.32 -19.95
N GLN A 290 -14.74 5.81 -18.80
CA GLN A 290 -16.00 6.21 -18.17
C GLN A 290 -15.83 7.27 -17.06
N SER A 291 -14.60 7.70 -16.73
CA SER A 291 -14.31 8.57 -15.57
C SER A 291 -14.58 10.06 -15.84
N LYS A 292 -15.86 10.45 -15.91
CA LYS A 292 -16.28 11.85 -16.11
C LYS A 292 -16.59 12.57 -14.79
N GLY A 293 -17.24 11.92 -13.83
CA GLY A 293 -17.64 12.49 -12.54
C GLY A 293 -16.60 12.32 -11.43
N THR A 294 -16.86 12.89 -10.26
CA THR A 294 -15.94 12.84 -9.11
C THR A 294 -15.76 11.43 -8.55
N ILE A 295 -16.84 10.67 -8.37
CA ILE A 295 -16.79 9.29 -7.87
C ILE A 295 -16.03 8.43 -8.88
N GLN A 296 -16.29 8.56 -10.17
CA GLN A 296 -15.61 7.81 -11.22
C GLN A 296 -14.10 8.14 -11.27
N ARG A 297 -13.70 9.38 -10.98
CA ARG A 297 -12.28 9.76 -10.86
C ARG A 297 -11.61 9.08 -9.68
N LEU A 298 -12.26 9.04 -8.51
CA LEU A 298 -11.74 8.30 -7.34
C LEU A 298 -11.62 6.80 -7.63
N ILE A 299 -12.60 6.21 -8.34
CA ILE A 299 -12.54 4.82 -8.78
C ILE A 299 -11.36 4.62 -9.74
N ALA A 300 -11.10 5.55 -10.66
CA ALA A 300 -9.97 5.46 -11.59
C ALA A 300 -8.61 5.50 -10.86
N LEU A 301 -8.46 6.40 -9.88
CA LEU A 301 -7.27 6.46 -9.02
C LEU A 301 -7.09 5.16 -8.23
N LEU A 302 -8.16 4.68 -7.61
CA LEU A 302 -8.15 3.43 -6.85
C LEU A 302 -7.78 2.23 -7.74
N SER A 303 -8.40 2.14 -8.93
CA SER A 303 -8.14 1.05 -9.89
C SER A 303 -6.70 1.04 -10.38
N THR A 304 -6.09 2.22 -10.59
CA THR A 304 -4.69 2.33 -10.98
C THR A 304 -3.76 1.83 -9.87
N LEU A 305 -3.97 2.29 -8.63
CA LEU A 305 -3.14 1.90 -7.50
C LEU A 305 -3.34 0.43 -7.11
N CYS A 306 -4.58 -0.05 -7.07
CA CYS A 306 -4.86 -1.48 -6.86
C CYS A 306 -4.28 -2.31 -8.01
N GLY A 307 -4.45 -1.87 -9.25
CA GLY A 307 -3.97 -2.56 -10.44
C GLY A 307 -2.46 -2.82 -10.38
N ILE A 308 -1.66 -1.79 -10.11
CA ILE A 308 -0.20 -1.97 -10.00
C ILE A 308 0.18 -2.87 -8.82
N LEU A 309 -0.50 -2.76 -7.67
CA LEU A 309 -0.25 -3.61 -6.51
C LEU A 309 -0.62 -5.09 -6.77
N LEU A 310 -1.60 -5.35 -7.64
CA LEU A 310 -1.98 -6.69 -8.05
C LEU A 310 -1.05 -7.29 -9.11
N VAL A 311 -0.44 -6.46 -9.95
CA VAL A 311 0.49 -6.91 -11.00
C VAL A 311 1.84 -7.30 -10.41
N ILE A 312 2.37 -6.49 -9.48
CA ILE A 312 3.66 -6.78 -8.83
C ILE A 312 3.47 -7.63 -7.57
N PRO A 313 4.47 -8.41 -7.15
CA PRO A 313 4.47 -9.06 -5.83
C PRO A 313 4.49 -8.00 -4.72
N SER A 314 3.32 -7.66 -4.18
CA SER A 314 3.13 -6.59 -3.20
C SER A 314 2.90 -7.14 -1.79
N TYR A 315 3.53 -6.53 -0.78
CA TYR A 315 3.20 -6.81 0.62
C TYR A 315 1.92 -6.10 1.03
N THR A 316 1.16 -6.68 1.97
CA THR A 316 -0.08 -6.08 2.51
C THR A 316 0.11 -4.65 3.01
N MET A 317 1.25 -4.33 3.63
CA MET A 317 1.56 -2.97 4.11
C MET A 317 1.71 -1.92 3.00
N TYR A 318 1.79 -2.31 1.71
CA TYR A 318 1.81 -1.36 0.60
C TYR A 318 0.41 -0.82 0.28
N PHE A 319 -0.64 -1.50 0.73
CA PHE A 319 -2.01 -1.08 0.50
C PHE A 319 -2.40 0.19 1.30
N VAL A 320 -1.57 0.67 2.22
CA VAL A 320 -1.75 2.00 2.81
C VAL A 320 -1.77 3.12 1.75
N LEU A 321 -1.16 2.90 0.59
CA LEU A 321 -1.11 3.85 -0.52
C LEU A 321 -2.46 4.08 -1.20
N ILE A 322 -3.42 3.14 -1.06
CA ILE A 322 -4.76 3.29 -1.64
C ILE A 322 -5.72 4.04 -0.70
N PHE A 323 -5.33 4.38 0.51
CA PHE A 323 -6.25 4.94 1.52
C PHE A 323 -6.91 6.24 1.07
N TYR A 324 -6.20 7.10 0.32
CA TYR A 324 -6.81 8.35 -0.17
C TYR A 324 -8.04 8.09 -1.05
N PRO A 325 -8.01 7.31 -2.13
CA PRO A 325 -9.21 7.03 -2.91
C PRO A 325 -10.17 6.05 -2.23
N LEU A 326 -9.66 5.09 -1.42
CA LEU A 326 -10.45 4.04 -0.78
C LEU A 326 -11.44 4.60 0.25
N ILE A 327 -10.96 5.47 1.15
CA ILE A 327 -11.78 5.96 2.27
C ILE A 327 -12.92 6.87 1.78
N PRO A 328 -12.73 7.87 0.92
CA PRO A 328 -13.85 8.63 0.38
C PRO A 328 -14.88 7.75 -0.34
N LEU A 329 -14.44 6.78 -1.13
CA LEU A 329 -15.35 5.85 -1.81
C LEU A 329 -16.17 5.01 -0.83
N LEU A 330 -15.59 4.61 0.31
CA LEU A 330 -16.32 3.88 1.35
C LEU A 330 -17.51 4.68 1.90
N TYR A 331 -17.40 6.01 1.95
CA TYR A 331 -18.46 6.92 2.36
C TYR A 331 -19.43 7.29 1.23
N LEU A 332 -18.96 7.34 -0.02
CA LEU A 332 -19.71 7.86 -1.16
C LEU A 332 -20.52 6.81 -1.91
N LEU A 333 -20.04 5.55 -1.93
CA LEU A 333 -20.73 4.49 -2.65
C LEU A 333 -21.97 4.01 -1.91
N GLN A 334 -23.07 3.85 -2.66
CA GLN A 334 -24.38 3.48 -2.11
C GLN A 334 -24.91 2.21 -2.80
N GLY A 335 -25.99 1.68 -2.26
CA GLY A 335 -26.65 0.51 -2.82
C GLY A 335 -25.78 -0.76 -2.80
N TRP A 336 -25.98 -1.64 -3.77
CA TRP A 336 -25.22 -2.89 -3.89
C TRP A 336 -23.73 -2.69 -4.16
N PRO A 337 -23.31 -1.76 -5.06
CA PRO A 337 -21.88 -1.47 -5.23
C PRO A 337 -21.21 -1.04 -3.93
N GLY A 338 -21.87 -0.19 -3.13
CA GLY A 338 -21.36 0.24 -1.81
C GLY A 338 -21.22 -0.93 -0.83
N ARG A 339 -22.17 -1.88 -0.80
CA ARG A 339 -22.10 -3.06 0.05
C ARG A 339 -20.95 -3.99 -0.33
N VAL A 340 -20.78 -4.26 -1.63
CA VAL A 340 -19.67 -5.08 -2.15
C VAL A 340 -18.33 -4.41 -1.87
N PHE A 341 -18.24 -3.09 -2.06
CA PHE A 341 -17.06 -2.30 -1.75
C PHE A 341 -16.69 -2.39 -0.26
N THR A 342 -17.67 -2.18 0.62
CA THR A 342 -17.48 -2.28 2.08
C THR A 342 -17.05 -3.69 2.48
N GLY A 343 -17.70 -4.72 1.94
CA GLY A 343 -17.30 -6.12 2.15
C GLY A 343 -15.87 -6.40 1.69
N GLY A 344 -15.46 -5.84 0.54
CA GLY A 344 -14.10 -5.90 0.03
C GLY A 344 -13.10 -5.24 0.99
N VAL A 345 -13.41 -4.03 1.50
CA VAL A 345 -12.56 -3.32 2.47
C VAL A 345 -12.43 -4.12 3.77
N VAL A 346 -13.52 -4.70 4.27
CA VAL A 346 -13.50 -5.57 5.47
C VAL A 346 -12.64 -6.81 5.22
N LEU A 347 -12.79 -7.45 4.06
CA LEU A 347 -11.99 -8.64 3.70
C LEU A 347 -10.50 -8.32 3.60
N MET A 348 -10.14 -7.13 3.13
CA MET A 348 -8.74 -6.67 3.09
C MET A 348 -8.10 -6.55 4.48
N GLN A 349 -8.88 -6.45 5.57
CA GLN A 349 -8.32 -6.37 6.92
C GLN A 349 -7.83 -7.74 7.44
N PHE A 350 -8.19 -8.84 6.79
CA PHE A 350 -7.68 -10.17 7.15
C PHE A 350 -6.30 -10.41 6.53
N THR A 351 -5.28 -9.84 7.18
CA THR A 351 -3.87 -9.93 6.74
C THR A 351 -3.11 -11.10 7.34
N LEU A 352 -3.81 -12.06 7.95
CA LEU A 352 -3.23 -13.24 8.56
C LEU A 352 -2.41 -14.05 7.56
N LYS A 353 -1.27 -14.54 8.00
CA LYS A 353 -0.44 -15.49 7.26
C LYS A 353 -1.00 -16.91 7.46
N LEU A 354 -0.67 -17.82 6.56
CA LEU A 354 -1.05 -19.24 6.71
C LEU A 354 -0.64 -19.81 8.07
N HIS A 355 0.57 -19.48 8.54
CA HIS A 355 1.06 -19.96 9.85
C HIS A 355 0.16 -19.47 10.99
N ASP A 356 -0.17 -18.18 11.01
CA ASP A 356 -1.02 -17.57 12.05
C ASP A 356 -2.44 -18.14 12.02
N ALA A 357 -3.01 -18.30 10.81
CA ALA A 357 -4.31 -18.91 10.61
C ALA A 357 -4.34 -20.39 11.08
N ALA A 358 -3.33 -21.16 10.73
CA ALA A 358 -3.19 -22.53 11.17
C ALA A 358 -3.01 -22.66 12.70
N MET A 359 -2.29 -21.71 13.32
CA MET A 359 -2.15 -21.65 14.78
C MET A 359 -3.51 -21.38 15.44
N LEU A 360 -4.28 -20.41 14.93
CA LEU A 360 -5.63 -20.13 15.45
C LEU A 360 -6.56 -21.36 15.36
N VAL A 361 -6.52 -22.09 14.23
CA VAL A 361 -7.30 -23.33 14.07
C VAL A 361 -6.93 -24.37 15.11
N ARG A 362 -5.64 -24.51 15.41
CA ARG A 362 -5.18 -25.45 16.45
C ARG A 362 -5.66 -25.07 17.86
N LEU A 363 -5.78 -23.76 18.13
CA LEU A 363 -6.29 -23.24 19.41
C LEU A 363 -7.79 -23.50 19.61
N LEU A 364 -8.57 -23.78 18.53
CA LEU A 364 -9.98 -24.11 18.64
C LEU A 364 -10.25 -25.48 19.26
N GLY A 365 -9.21 -26.29 19.53
CA GLY A 365 -9.36 -27.61 20.17
C GLY A 365 -10.16 -28.64 19.35
N LEU A 366 -10.20 -28.49 18.02
CA LEU A 366 -10.85 -29.44 17.14
C LEU A 366 -10.17 -30.81 17.20
N PRO A 367 -10.89 -31.92 16.93
CA PRO A 367 -10.29 -33.25 16.75
C PRO A 367 -9.16 -33.17 15.71
N LYS A 368 -8.13 -34.04 15.87
CA LYS A 368 -6.91 -34.00 15.01
C LYS A 368 -7.27 -34.02 13.53
N TRP A 369 -8.18 -34.90 13.09
CA TRP A 369 -8.63 -34.98 11.70
C TRP A 369 -9.30 -33.67 11.22
N GLY A 370 -10.12 -33.04 12.06
CA GLY A 370 -10.75 -31.77 11.76
C GLY A 370 -9.74 -30.63 11.62
N THR A 371 -8.78 -30.55 12.55
CA THR A 371 -7.68 -29.59 12.48
C THR A 371 -6.85 -29.77 11.21
N GLU A 372 -6.47 -30.99 10.85
CA GLU A 372 -5.69 -31.30 9.66
C GLU A 372 -6.44 -30.93 8.38
N THR A 373 -7.75 -31.25 8.29
CA THR A 373 -8.60 -30.91 7.16
C THR A 373 -8.71 -29.39 6.96
N VAL A 374 -8.97 -28.65 8.03
CA VAL A 374 -9.08 -27.17 7.96
C VAL A 374 -7.73 -26.56 7.58
N VAL A 375 -6.62 -27.02 8.14
CA VAL A 375 -5.28 -26.51 7.81
C VAL A 375 -4.91 -26.85 6.36
N ALA A 376 -5.27 -28.02 5.84
CA ALA A 376 -5.08 -28.40 4.44
C ALA A 376 -5.91 -27.49 3.50
N SER A 377 -7.16 -27.21 3.85
CA SER A 377 -8.05 -26.30 3.11
C SER A 377 -7.48 -24.87 3.10
N LEU A 378 -7.00 -24.38 4.25
CA LEU A 378 -6.31 -23.09 4.34
C LEU A 378 -5.06 -23.06 3.45
N ARG A 379 -4.25 -24.13 3.46
CA ARG A 379 -3.07 -24.23 2.59
C ARG A 379 -3.46 -24.15 1.11
N ALA A 380 -4.48 -24.88 0.68
CA ALA A 380 -5.01 -24.80 -0.68
C ALA A 380 -5.48 -23.39 -1.03
N PHE A 381 -6.25 -22.75 -0.14
CA PHE A 381 -6.69 -21.35 -0.32
C PHE A 381 -5.49 -20.39 -0.44
N TYR A 382 -4.52 -20.47 0.47
CA TYR A 382 -3.33 -19.59 0.44
C TYR A 382 -2.37 -19.91 -0.72
N THR A 383 -2.47 -21.05 -1.35
CA THR A 383 -1.77 -21.32 -2.62
C THR A 383 -2.35 -20.48 -3.75
N LEU A 384 -3.67 -20.35 -3.82
CA LEU A 384 -4.36 -19.65 -4.89
C LEU A 384 -4.58 -18.17 -4.61
N SER A 385 -4.73 -17.79 -3.34
CA SER A 385 -5.15 -16.44 -3.00
C SER A 385 -4.79 -16.04 -1.57
N THR A 386 -5.15 -14.80 -1.22
CA THR A 386 -5.18 -14.29 0.15
C THR A 386 -6.50 -13.52 0.35
N PRO A 387 -6.98 -13.34 1.60
CA PRO A 387 -8.16 -12.50 1.83
C PRO A 387 -8.00 -11.08 1.26
N VAL A 388 -6.81 -10.49 1.38
CA VAL A 388 -6.49 -9.16 0.84
C VAL A 388 -6.61 -9.12 -0.69
N LEU A 389 -6.19 -10.18 -1.40
CA LEU A 389 -6.35 -10.28 -2.85
C LEU A 389 -7.83 -10.26 -3.24
N TRP A 390 -8.65 -11.11 -2.61
CA TRP A 390 -10.08 -11.15 -2.88
C TRP A 390 -10.78 -9.85 -2.49
N GLY A 391 -10.41 -9.24 -1.36
CA GLY A 391 -10.93 -7.93 -0.95
C GLY A 391 -10.61 -6.84 -1.98
N THR A 392 -9.39 -6.84 -2.52
CA THR A 392 -8.99 -5.89 -3.57
C THR A 392 -9.75 -6.12 -4.87
N VAL A 393 -9.96 -7.38 -5.27
CA VAL A 393 -10.78 -7.72 -6.45
C VAL A 393 -12.23 -7.28 -6.25
N ALA A 394 -12.82 -7.52 -5.06
CA ALA A 394 -14.18 -7.09 -4.74
C ALA A 394 -14.33 -5.56 -4.81
N VAL A 395 -13.35 -4.81 -4.30
CA VAL A 395 -13.32 -3.34 -4.38
C VAL A 395 -13.27 -2.86 -5.84
N LEU A 396 -12.48 -3.51 -6.70
CA LEU A 396 -12.42 -3.19 -8.13
C LEU A 396 -13.73 -3.53 -8.85
N ILE A 397 -14.32 -4.68 -8.57
CA ILE A 397 -15.63 -5.09 -9.14
C ILE A 397 -16.71 -4.09 -8.73
N ALA A 398 -16.75 -3.68 -7.45
CA ALA A 398 -17.70 -2.69 -6.97
C ALA A 398 -17.53 -1.34 -7.69
N GLY A 399 -16.28 -0.91 -7.93
CA GLY A 399 -15.99 0.30 -8.70
C GLY A 399 -16.49 0.24 -10.14
N VAL A 400 -16.22 -0.88 -10.85
CA VAL A 400 -16.72 -1.12 -12.21
C VAL A 400 -18.25 -1.17 -12.22
N TRP A 401 -18.86 -1.84 -11.27
CA TRP A 401 -20.31 -1.93 -11.12
C TRP A 401 -20.94 -0.55 -10.91
N GLN A 402 -20.38 0.27 -10.02
CA GLN A 402 -20.83 1.64 -9.78
C GLN A 402 -20.82 2.48 -11.05
N ILE A 403 -19.76 2.38 -11.85
CA ILE A 403 -19.65 3.10 -13.13
C ILE A 403 -20.71 2.62 -14.13
N HIS A 404 -20.94 1.31 -14.20
CA HIS A 404 -21.90 0.72 -15.13
C HIS A 404 -23.34 1.07 -14.80
N THR A 405 -23.70 1.10 -13.51
CA THR A 405 -25.08 1.38 -13.06
C THR A 405 -25.40 2.88 -12.95
N HIS A 406 -24.37 3.72 -12.81
CA HIS A 406 -24.51 5.18 -12.72
C HIS A 406 -23.57 5.87 -13.71
N PRO A 407 -23.80 5.68 -15.04
CA PRO A 407 -23.03 6.40 -16.03
C PRO A 407 -23.25 7.90 -15.81
N SER A 408 -22.15 8.67 -15.73
CA SER A 408 -22.24 10.13 -15.73
C SER A 408 -22.81 10.56 -17.08
N GLY A 409 -24.06 11.06 -17.06
CA GLY A 409 -24.69 11.69 -18.20
C GLY A 409 -23.92 12.89 -18.74
#